data_0a7bdcbc3a592403a4e6a54eb2a8848d
#
_entry.id   0a7bdcbc3a592403a4e6a54eb2a8848d
#
_cell.length_a   1.000
_cell.length_b   1.000
_cell.length_c   1.000
_cell.angle_alpha   90.00
_cell.angle_beta   90.00
_cell.angle_gamma   90.00
#
_symmetry.space_group_name_H-M   'P 1'
#
loop_
_entity.id
_entity.type
_entity.pdbx_description
1 polymer ?
#
loop_
_entity_poly.entity_id
_entity_poly.type
_entity_poly.pdbx_seq_one_letter_code
_entity_poly.pdbx_strand_id
1 'polypeptide(L)'
;MESELFGYERGAFTGAYARKAGRFESANQGTLFLDEIGDLDAGLQAKLLQVLQDGKFCRIGGEADHSVEVRVVSATNHCLEDEMGCGQFRQDLFYRLDGISITLPSLVERREDIPRLVQYFVDHYNEVFGHRTPQFSEAGIKKLTESQWHGNIRELENVVRRYVIFGREEASLADIRRRDDLVYVPEIPLDGDISLKQITRRAVRELEYKIISRVLLAHHGNRTSAARALKISYRALMYKIRESGLPRLRAFNGNRTQGVSQAVGVPEQNDGAGKLDRLMEDAEK
;
A
#
# COMPACT_ATOMS: atom_id res chain seq x y z
N MET A 1 5.45 -16.63 15.98
CA MET A 1 6.00 -15.52 16.80
C MET A 1 6.37 -15.95 18.20
N GLU A 2 5.49 -16.61 18.99
CA GLU A 2 5.78 -17.03 20.38
C GLU A 2 7.06 -17.88 20.50
N SER A 3 7.20 -18.91 19.67
CA SER A 3 8.38 -19.79 19.62
C SER A 3 9.69 -19.09 19.23
N GLU A 4 9.60 -17.94 18.55
CA GLU A 4 10.77 -17.14 18.24
C GLU A 4 11.18 -16.25 19.40
N LEU A 5 10.21 -15.64 20.09
CA LEU A 5 10.47 -14.76 21.23
C LEU A 5 11.00 -15.51 22.44
N PHE A 6 10.32 -16.60 22.84
CA PHE A 6 10.58 -17.32 24.07
C PHE A 6 11.36 -18.62 23.88
N GLY A 7 11.51 -19.10 22.63
CA GLY A 7 12.12 -20.39 22.38
C GLY A 7 11.22 -21.58 22.74
N TYR A 8 11.72 -22.78 22.56
CA TYR A 8 10.98 -24.00 22.84
C TYR A 8 11.88 -25.16 23.21
N GLU A 9 11.36 -26.09 24.03
CA GLU A 9 12.01 -27.36 24.35
C GLU A 9 11.66 -28.41 23.27
N ARG A 10 12.50 -29.45 23.22
CA ARG A 10 12.28 -30.61 22.35
C ARG A 10 10.90 -31.24 22.65
N GLY A 11 10.07 -31.45 21.65
CA GLY A 11 8.76 -32.06 21.79
C GLY A 11 7.63 -31.07 22.17
N ALA A 12 7.90 -29.79 22.26
CA ALA A 12 6.89 -28.77 22.62
C ALA A 12 5.70 -28.70 21.63
N PHE A 13 5.93 -29.03 20.37
CA PHE A 13 4.91 -29.11 19.31
C PHE A 13 5.39 -30.03 18.18
N THR A 14 4.49 -30.36 17.24
CA THR A 14 4.81 -31.18 16.05
C THR A 14 5.87 -30.44 15.20
N GLY A 15 7.09 -30.99 15.13
CA GLY A 15 8.25 -30.37 14.44
C GLY A 15 9.32 -29.82 15.37
N ALA A 16 9.13 -29.81 16.69
CA ALA A 16 10.14 -29.42 17.66
C ALA A 16 11.14 -30.56 17.92
N TYR A 17 11.96 -30.89 16.92
CA TYR A 17 12.93 -31.99 17.02
C TYR A 17 14.12 -31.71 17.96
N ALA A 18 14.46 -30.45 18.17
CA ALA A 18 15.53 -30.00 19.06
C ALA A 18 15.03 -28.77 19.84
N ARG A 19 15.70 -28.50 20.98
CA ARG A 19 15.49 -27.25 21.72
C ARG A 19 16.00 -26.06 20.92
N LYS A 20 15.33 -24.90 21.02
CA LYS A 20 15.74 -23.64 20.40
C LYS A 20 15.63 -22.51 21.42
N ALA A 21 16.71 -21.73 21.59
CA ALA A 21 16.69 -20.51 22.40
C ALA A 21 15.84 -19.43 21.71
N GLY A 22 15.14 -18.62 22.51
CA GLY A 22 14.34 -17.50 22.04
C GLY A 22 15.14 -16.20 21.88
N ARG A 23 14.49 -15.19 21.28
CA ARG A 23 15.07 -13.85 21.11
C ARG A 23 15.39 -13.18 22.45
N PHE A 24 14.57 -13.39 23.48
CA PHE A 24 14.84 -12.86 24.82
C PHE A 24 16.15 -13.41 25.41
N GLU A 25 16.40 -14.71 25.27
CA GLU A 25 17.68 -15.31 25.71
C GLU A 25 18.86 -14.76 24.91
N SER A 26 18.70 -14.64 23.59
CA SER A 26 19.75 -14.14 22.70
C SER A 26 20.08 -12.67 22.93
N ALA A 27 19.11 -11.89 23.42
CA ALA A 27 19.26 -10.47 23.73
C ALA A 27 19.65 -10.20 25.18
N ASN A 28 19.96 -11.23 25.98
CA ASN A 28 20.33 -11.06 27.38
C ASN A 28 21.50 -10.09 27.54
N GLN A 29 21.38 -9.14 28.47
CA GLN A 29 22.32 -8.03 28.69
C GLN A 29 22.46 -7.08 27.48
N GLY A 30 21.49 -7.10 26.56
CA GLY A 30 21.45 -6.28 25.35
C GLY A 30 20.11 -5.57 25.16
N THR A 31 19.79 -5.29 23.92
CA THR A 31 18.54 -4.62 23.53
C THR A 31 17.74 -5.49 22.58
N LEU A 32 16.45 -5.66 22.86
CA LEU A 32 15.49 -6.33 22.00
C LEU A 32 14.55 -5.29 21.40
N PHE A 33 14.49 -5.21 20.07
CA PHE A 33 13.53 -4.40 19.35
C PHE A 33 12.32 -5.26 18.97
N LEU A 34 11.13 -4.81 19.37
CA LEU A 34 9.84 -5.45 19.06
C LEU A 34 9.05 -4.53 18.13
N ASP A 35 8.94 -4.92 16.88
CA ASP A 35 8.15 -4.21 15.90
C ASP A 35 6.70 -4.69 15.89
N GLU A 36 5.76 -3.80 15.56
CA GLU A 36 4.32 -4.07 15.46
C GLU A 36 3.75 -4.72 16.74
N ILE A 37 4.05 -4.10 17.92
CA ILE A 37 3.65 -4.63 19.21
C ILE A 37 2.11 -4.70 19.38
N GLY A 38 1.35 -3.87 18.64
CA GLY A 38 -0.11 -3.88 18.62
C GLY A 38 -0.70 -5.16 18.05
N ASP A 39 0.02 -5.86 17.16
CA ASP A 39 -0.44 -7.10 16.52
C ASP A 39 -0.31 -8.35 17.39
N LEU A 40 0.19 -8.22 18.61
CA LEU A 40 0.33 -9.36 19.52
C LEU A 40 -1.02 -9.86 20.02
N ASP A 41 -1.21 -11.18 19.97
CA ASP A 41 -2.36 -11.80 20.60
C ASP A 41 -2.33 -11.69 22.15
N ALA A 42 -3.48 -11.84 22.80
CA ALA A 42 -3.62 -11.66 24.25
C ALA A 42 -2.72 -12.59 25.08
N GLY A 43 -2.40 -13.79 24.56
CA GLY A 43 -1.50 -14.75 25.23
C GLY A 43 -0.05 -14.28 25.21
N LEU A 44 0.39 -13.75 24.07
CA LEU A 44 1.71 -13.16 23.92
C LEU A 44 1.87 -11.88 24.74
N GLN A 45 0.83 -11.03 24.78
CA GLN A 45 0.83 -9.85 25.62
C GLN A 45 1.02 -10.19 27.10
N ALA A 46 0.36 -11.25 27.61
CA ALA A 46 0.51 -11.69 29.00
C ALA A 46 1.92 -12.21 29.30
N LYS A 47 2.51 -13.01 28.40
CA LYS A 47 3.89 -13.51 28.54
C LYS A 47 4.92 -12.40 28.46
N LEU A 48 4.73 -11.45 27.54
CA LEU A 48 5.60 -10.29 27.42
C LEU A 48 5.58 -9.46 28.71
N LEU A 49 4.39 -9.21 29.28
CA LEU A 49 4.25 -8.51 30.55
C LEU A 49 5.04 -9.20 31.66
N GLN A 50 4.93 -10.53 31.77
CA GLN A 50 5.67 -11.31 32.78
C GLN A 50 7.18 -11.09 32.65
N VAL A 51 7.73 -11.18 31.42
CA VAL A 51 9.17 -10.96 31.21
C VAL A 51 9.58 -9.54 31.56
N LEU A 52 8.76 -8.55 31.20
CA LEU A 52 9.05 -7.15 31.49
C LEU A 52 9.00 -6.85 32.99
N GLN A 53 8.15 -7.55 33.77
CA GLN A 53 8.02 -7.37 35.22
C GLN A 53 9.09 -8.10 36.00
N ASP A 54 9.25 -9.40 35.73
CA ASP A 54 10.02 -10.31 36.56
C ASP A 54 11.42 -10.61 35.98
N GLY A 55 11.65 -10.27 34.71
CA GLY A 55 12.88 -10.68 34.01
C GLY A 55 12.96 -12.17 33.78
N LYS A 56 11.86 -12.93 33.88
CA LYS A 56 11.81 -14.38 33.80
C LYS A 56 10.73 -14.86 32.86
N PHE A 57 10.99 -15.98 32.22
CA PHE A 57 10.00 -16.69 31.39
C PHE A 57 10.35 -18.16 31.26
N CYS A 58 9.39 -18.99 30.83
CA CYS A 58 9.59 -20.37 30.46
C CYS A 58 9.54 -20.53 28.94
N ARG A 59 10.38 -21.42 28.40
CA ARG A 59 10.27 -21.85 26.99
C ARG A 59 8.96 -22.58 26.75
N ILE A 60 8.49 -22.60 25.52
CA ILE A 60 7.30 -23.39 25.18
C ILE A 60 7.58 -24.86 25.42
N GLY A 61 6.69 -25.51 26.18
CA GLY A 61 6.84 -26.92 26.58
C GLY A 61 7.90 -27.19 27.65
N GLY A 62 8.48 -26.15 28.24
CA GLY A 62 9.42 -26.24 29.36
C GLY A 62 8.80 -25.71 30.67
N GLU A 63 9.32 -26.19 31.80
CA GLU A 63 8.95 -25.74 33.15
C GLU A 63 10.06 -24.91 33.81
N ALA A 64 11.24 -24.88 33.22
CA ALA A 64 12.40 -24.17 33.78
C ALA A 64 12.29 -22.66 33.53
N ASP A 65 12.45 -21.88 34.59
CA ASP A 65 12.57 -20.43 34.52
C ASP A 65 13.91 -20.01 33.92
N HIS A 66 13.84 -19.19 32.88
CA HIS A 66 14.96 -18.49 32.29
C HIS A 66 14.99 -17.06 32.73
N SER A 67 16.08 -16.60 33.39
CA SER A 67 16.21 -15.20 33.80
C SER A 67 17.01 -14.44 32.76
N VAL A 68 16.51 -13.26 32.40
CA VAL A 68 17.13 -12.35 31.42
C VAL A 68 17.06 -10.91 31.89
N GLU A 69 18.06 -10.14 31.52
CA GLU A 69 18.12 -8.69 31.68
C GLU A 69 18.22 -8.07 30.29
N VAL A 70 17.09 -7.54 29.82
CA VAL A 70 16.97 -7.05 28.44
C VAL A 70 16.35 -5.65 28.43
N ARG A 71 16.98 -4.72 27.71
CA ARG A 71 16.35 -3.45 27.38
C ARG A 71 15.39 -3.67 26.22
N VAL A 72 14.11 -3.41 26.42
CA VAL A 72 13.10 -3.51 25.36
C VAL A 72 12.84 -2.16 24.73
N VAL A 73 12.83 -2.13 23.39
CA VAL A 73 12.38 -1.01 22.57
C VAL A 73 11.24 -1.55 21.70
N SER A 74 10.06 -0.97 21.80
CA SER A 74 8.88 -1.39 21.03
C SER A 74 8.45 -0.32 20.02
N ALA A 75 7.87 -0.75 18.91
CA ALA A 75 7.28 0.12 17.92
C ALA A 75 5.89 -0.40 17.52
N THR A 76 5.01 0.51 17.15
CA THR A 76 3.68 0.20 16.62
C THR A 76 3.21 1.32 15.70
N ASN A 77 2.37 0.98 14.74
CA ASN A 77 1.60 1.91 13.92
C ASN A 77 0.14 2.02 14.39
N HIS A 78 -0.22 1.32 15.48
CA HIS A 78 -1.55 1.32 16.08
C HIS A 78 -1.65 2.39 17.17
N CYS A 79 -2.84 2.96 17.35
CA CYS A 79 -3.19 3.75 18.55
C CYS A 79 -3.51 2.77 19.68
N LEU A 80 -2.53 2.50 20.55
CA LEU A 80 -2.72 1.50 21.62
C LEU A 80 -3.81 1.91 22.62
N GLU A 81 -4.06 3.22 22.79
CA GLU A 81 -5.14 3.74 23.61
C GLU A 81 -6.51 3.32 23.08
N ASP A 82 -6.72 3.37 21.78
CA ASP A 82 -7.96 2.93 21.14
C ASP A 82 -8.12 1.40 21.26
N GLU A 83 -7.04 0.65 21.10
CA GLU A 83 -7.04 -0.79 21.25
C GLU A 83 -7.30 -1.25 22.69
N MET A 84 -6.82 -0.52 23.68
CA MET A 84 -7.18 -0.75 25.08
C MET A 84 -8.68 -0.52 25.29
N GLY A 85 -9.25 0.53 24.68
CA GLY A 85 -10.69 0.81 24.74
C GLY A 85 -11.55 -0.32 24.14
N CYS A 86 -11.04 -1.02 23.13
CA CYS A 86 -11.69 -2.16 22.49
C CYS A 86 -11.33 -3.52 23.12
N GLY A 87 -10.45 -3.55 24.13
CA GLY A 87 -9.99 -4.77 24.78
C GLY A 87 -9.04 -5.63 23.93
N GLN A 88 -8.45 -5.07 22.88
CA GLN A 88 -7.47 -5.74 22.02
C GLN A 88 -6.06 -5.67 22.60
N PHE A 89 -5.75 -4.62 23.36
CA PHE A 89 -4.45 -4.45 24.02
C PHE A 89 -4.63 -4.33 25.53
N ARG A 90 -3.74 -4.97 26.29
CA ARG A 90 -3.79 -4.98 27.77
C ARG A 90 -3.26 -3.67 28.33
N GLN A 91 -4.03 -3.08 29.23
CA GLN A 91 -3.67 -1.84 29.91
C GLN A 91 -2.41 -1.95 30.77
N ASP A 92 -2.20 -3.10 31.44
CA ASP A 92 -1.05 -3.33 32.30
C ASP A 92 0.25 -3.43 31.48
N LEU A 93 0.21 -4.04 30.29
CA LEU A 93 1.32 -4.08 29.37
C LEU A 93 1.64 -2.69 28.80
N PHE A 94 0.61 -1.93 28.40
CA PHE A 94 0.79 -0.56 27.92
C PHE A 94 1.60 0.29 28.91
N TYR A 95 1.19 0.37 30.17
CA TYR A 95 1.90 1.16 31.17
C TYR A 95 3.30 0.64 31.50
N ARG A 96 3.59 -0.62 31.22
CA ARG A 96 4.94 -1.16 31.40
C ARG A 96 5.87 -0.80 30.22
N LEU A 97 5.33 -0.65 29.03
CA LEU A 97 6.04 -0.24 27.83
C LEU A 97 6.19 1.28 27.70
N ASP A 98 5.20 2.04 28.18
CA ASP A 98 5.12 3.50 28.04
C ASP A 98 6.07 4.21 29.04
N GLY A 99 7.36 4.02 28.84
CA GLY A 99 8.39 4.75 29.62
C GLY A 99 8.82 6.04 28.94
N ILE A 100 9.28 5.94 27.69
CA ILE A 100 9.63 7.08 26.82
C ILE A 100 8.97 6.84 25.46
N SER A 101 8.04 7.69 25.10
CA SER A 101 7.34 7.61 23.82
C SER A 101 7.93 8.61 22.82
N ILE A 102 8.18 8.15 21.59
CA ILE A 102 8.66 8.95 20.47
C ILE A 102 7.71 8.75 19.31
N THR A 103 6.97 9.81 18.96
CA THR A 103 6.08 9.80 17.80
C THR A 103 6.85 10.22 16.55
N LEU A 104 6.88 9.36 15.54
CA LEU A 104 7.47 9.67 14.23
C LEU A 104 6.42 10.32 13.34
N PRO A 105 6.65 11.53 12.79
CA PRO A 105 5.70 12.17 11.90
C PRO A 105 5.56 11.36 10.59
N SER A 106 4.36 11.34 10.05
CA SER A 106 4.07 10.77 8.74
C SER A 106 4.79 11.56 7.62
N LEU A 107 4.93 10.96 6.45
CA LEU A 107 5.57 11.65 5.31
C LEU A 107 4.77 12.87 4.84
N VAL A 108 3.45 12.85 5.04
CA VAL A 108 2.56 13.99 4.72
C VAL A 108 2.83 15.20 5.62
N GLU A 109 3.27 14.98 6.87
CA GLU A 109 3.61 16.04 7.82
C GLU A 109 5.01 16.61 7.61
N ARG A 110 5.87 15.94 6.83
CA ARG A 110 7.24 16.37 6.47
C ARG A 110 7.49 16.35 4.97
N ARG A 111 6.60 16.99 4.22
CA ARG A 111 6.63 17.00 2.75
C ARG A 111 7.93 17.63 2.19
N GLU A 112 8.59 18.48 2.95
CA GLU A 112 9.89 19.07 2.62
C GLU A 112 11.02 18.05 2.46
N ASP A 113 10.90 16.87 3.07
CA ASP A 113 11.89 15.79 2.94
C ASP A 113 11.73 15.01 1.62
N ILE A 114 10.55 15.06 0.97
CA ILE A 114 10.25 14.26 -0.21
C ILE A 114 11.25 14.48 -1.35
N PRO A 115 11.65 15.70 -1.73
CA PRO A 115 12.61 15.88 -2.81
C PRO A 115 13.96 15.22 -2.54
N ARG A 116 14.45 15.31 -1.28
CA ARG A 116 15.72 14.69 -0.88
C ARG A 116 15.62 13.16 -0.86
N LEU A 117 14.52 12.63 -0.36
CA LEU A 117 14.26 11.17 -0.36
C LEU A 117 14.17 10.63 -1.78
N VAL A 118 13.49 11.34 -2.69
CA VAL A 118 13.40 10.95 -4.11
C VAL A 118 14.79 10.91 -4.74
N GLN A 119 15.59 11.97 -4.56
CA GLN A 119 16.95 12.00 -5.07
C GLN A 119 17.77 10.82 -4.56
N TYR A 120 17.76 10.59 -3.25
CA TYR A 120 18.46 9.47 -2.63
C TYR A 120 18.04 8.12 -3.22
N PHE A 121 16.74 7.87 -3.36
CA PHE A 121 16.26 6.60 -3.90
C PHE A 121 16.57 6.41 -5.39
N VAL A 122 16.52 7.48 -6.20
CA VAL A 122 16.93 7.39 -7.62
C VAL A 122 18.40 7.02 -7.73
N ASP A 123 19.28 7.69 -6.97
CA ASP A 123 20.72 7.41 -6.98
C ASP A 123 21.01 5.99 -6.48
N HIS A 124 20.40 5.59 -5.36
CA HIS A 124 20.54 4.26 -4.79
C HIS A 124 20.10 3.15 -5.76
N TYR A 125 18.92 3.27 -6.37
CA TYR A 125 18.44 2.24 -7.30
C TYR A 125 19.15 2.26 -8.65
N ASN A 126 19.65 3.39 -9.12
CA ASN A 126 20.54 3.44 -10.27
C ASN A 126 21.82 2.63 -10.02
N GLU A 127 22.39 2.74 -8.82
CA GLU A 127 23.56 1.94 -8.43
C GLU A 127 23.23 0.46 -8.33
N VAL A 128 22.15 0.10 -7.62
CA VAL A 128 21.73 -1.30 -7.40
C VAL A 128 21.41 -2.03 -8.70
N PHE A 129 20.74 -1.37 -9.66
CA PHE A 129 20.30 -1.99 -10.92
C PHE A 129 21.24 -1.72 -12.09
N GLY A 130 22.30 -0.92 -11.91
CA GLY A 130 23.21 -0.53 -12.98
C GLY A 130 22.53 0.38 -14.02
N HIS A 131 21.47 1.10 -13.64
CA HIS A 131 20.73 2.00 -14.52
C HIS A 131 21.30 3.42 -14.47
N ARG A 132 20.91 4.25 -15.43
CA ARG A 132 21.24 5.68 -15.50
C ARG A 132 19.97 6.51 -15.71
N THR A 133 18.95 6.21 -14.95
CA THR A 133 17.69 6.94 -15.01
C THR A 133 17.92 8.35 -14.44
N PRO A 134 17.49 9.41 -15.14
CA PRO A 134 17.64 10.78 -14.66
C PRO A 134 16.80 11.01 -13.40
N GLN A 135 17.06 12.11 -12.70
CA GLN A 135 16.20 12.56 -11.61
C GLN A 135 14.82 12.93 -12.14
N PHE A 136 13.81 12.93 -11.25
CA PHE A 136 12.46 13.37 -11.62
C PHE A 136 12.48 14.83 -12.09
N SER A 137 11.57 15.16 -13.02
CA SER A 137 11.35 16.55 -13.42
C SER A 137 10.81 17.39 -12.26
N GLU A 138 10.96 18.71 -12.33
CA GLU A 138 10.36 19.62 -11.32
C GLU A 138 8.86 19.42 -11.16
N ALA A 139 8.15 19.18 -12.28
CA ALA A 139 6.73 18.86 -12.28
C ALA A 139 6.45 17.51 -11.60
N GLY A 140 7.33 16.52 -11.77
CA GLY A 140 7.26 15.23 -11.10
C GLY A 140 7.47 15.35 -9.60
N ILE A 141 8.51 16.04 -9.18
CA ILE A 141 8.80 16.33 -7.75
C ILE A 141 7.62 17.04 -7.09
N LYS A 142 7.06 18.07 -7.75
CA LYS A 142 5.89 18.78 -7.23
C LYS A 142 4.71 17.83 -7.00
N LYS A 143 4.41 16.96 -7.97
CA LYS A 143 3.32 15.96 -7.83
C LYS A 143 3.58 14.99 -6.68
N LEU A 144 4.81 14.50 -6.54
CA LEU A 144 5.20 13.64 -5.43
C LEU A 144 5.02 14.34 -4.08
N THR A 145 5.37 15.63 -3.99
CA THR A 145 5.23 16.42 -2.76
C THR A 145 3.77 16.69 -2.39
N GLU A 146 2.89 16.85 -3.38
CA GLU A 146 1.45 17.13 -3.17
C GLU A 146 0.63 15.85 -2.91
N SER A 147 1.20 14.67 -3.18
CA SER A 147 0.48 13.38 -3.06
C SER A 147 0.24 12.97 -1.61
N GLN A 148 -0.77 12.11 -1.41
CA GLN A 148 -1.04 11.44 -0.13
C GLN A 148 -0.22 10.15 -0.05
N TRP A 149 0.54 10.01 1.02
CA TRP A 149 1.46 8.89 1.23
C TRP A 149 0.98 8.01 2.38
N HIS A 150 -0.09 7.21 2.15
CA HIS A 150 -0.64 6.31 3.18
C HIS A 150 0.37 5.24 3.62
N GLY A 151 1.21 4.77 2.69
CA GLY A 151 2.32 3.86 2.96
C GLY A 151 3.64 4.55 3.31
N ASN A 152 3.60 5.88 3.58
CA ASN A 152 4.75 6.67 3.99
C ASN A 152 5.98 6.50 3.06
N ILE A 153 7.18 6.42 3.64
CA ILE A 153 8.45 6.28 2.89
C ILE A 153 8.48 5.00 2.06
N ARG A 154 7.91 3.89 2.54
CA ARG A 154 7.87 2.62 1.79
C ARG A 154 7.09 2.75 0.47
N GLU A 155 6.04 3.55 0.47
CA GLU A 155 5.25 3.80 -0.74
C GLU A 155 6.02 4.69 -1.72
N LEU A 156 6.63 5.77 -1.24
CA LEU A 156 7.49 6.65 -2.03
C LEU A 156 8.65 5.87 -2.67
N GLU A 157 9.35 5.08 -1.87
CA GLU A 157 10.44 4.21 -2.31
C GLU A 157 9.99 3.26 -3.44
N ASN A 158 8.83 2.61 -3.30
CA ASN A 158 8.28 1.73 -4.33
C ASN A 158 7.94 2.46 -5.63
N VAL A 159 7.48 3.71 -5.56
CA VAL A 159 7.21 4.54 -6.74
C VAL A 159 8.52 4.88 -7.45
N VAL A 160 9.53 5.32 -6.70
CA VAL A 160 10.84 5.68 -7.26
C VAL A 160 11.54 4.45 -7.82
N ARG A 161 11.52 3.32 -7.13
CA ARG A 161 12.11 2.05 -7.62
C ARG A 161 11.51 1.64 -8.96
N ARG A 162 10.18 1.74 -9.12
CA ARG A 162 9.51 1.47 -10.39
C ARG A 162 9.91 2.46 -11.48
N TYR A 163 10.05 3.74 -11.13
CA TYR A 163 10.55 4.74 -12.06
C TYR A 163 11.94 4.37 -12.60
N VAL A 164 12.85 3.98 -11.73
CA VAL A 164 14.22 3.59 -12.15
C VAL A 164 14.20 2.35 -13.05
N ILE A 165 13.36 1.33 -12.72
CA ILE A 165 13.26 0.09 -13.51
C ILE A 165 12.68 0.34 -14.92
N PHE A 166 11.62 1.14 -15.02
CA PHE A 166 10.87 1.31 -16.28
C PHE A 166 11.25 2.56 -17.06
N GLY A 167 11.95 3.51 -16.46
CA GLY A 167 12.39 4.76 -17.09
C GLY A 167 11.25 5.70 -17.51
N ARG A 168 10.02 5.50 -16.99
CA ARG A 168 8.82 6.25 -17.38
C ARG A 168 8.22 6.96 -16.18
N GLU A 169 8.52 8.25 -16.05
CA GLU A 169 8.02 9.09 -14.95
C GLU A 169 6.49 9.15 -14.92
N GLU A 170 5.85 9.38 -16.07
CA GLU A 170 4.39 9.52 -16.16
C GLU A 170 3.64 8.26 -15.71
N ALA A 171 4.14 7.07 -16.05
CA ALA A 171 3.54 5.81 -15.64
C ALA A 171 3.63 5.61 -14.13
N SER A 172 4.77 5.95 -13.52
CA SER A 172 4.99 5.85 -12.07
C SER A 172 4.11 6.81 -11.29
N LEU A 173 3.90 8.04 -11.81
CA LEU A 173 3.03 9.05 -11.22
C LEU A 173 1.54 8.78 -11.45
N ALA A 174 1.16 8.09 -12.53
CA ALA A 174 -0.23 7.72 -12.80
C ALA A 174 -0.77 6.70 -11.78
N ASP A 175 0.09 5.83 -11.26
CA ASP A 175 -0.27 4.85 -10.25
C ASP A 175 -0.60 5.48 -8.89
N ILE A 176 0.03 6.61 -8.54
CA ILE A 176 -0.29 7.37 -7.33
C ILE A 176 -1.72 7.89 -7.41
N ARG A 177 -2.10 8.54 -8.51
CA ARG A 177 -3.46 9.05 -8.72
C ARG A 177 -4.53 7.96 -8.61
N ARG A 178 -4.25 6.76 -9.14
CA ARG A 178 -5.19 5.63 -9.04
C ARG A 178 -5.41 5.17 -7.60
N ARG A 179 -4.42 5.34 -6.72
CA ARG A 179 -4.51 4.97 -5.30
C ARG A 179 -5.22 6.04 -4.49
N ASP A 180 -4.90 7.31 -4.71
CA ASP A 180 -5.61 8.44 -4.08
C ASP A 180 -7.11 8.40 -4.42
N ASP A 181 -7.47 7.98 -5.64
CA ASP A 181 -8.86 7.79 -6.06
C ASP A 181 -9.55 6.58 -5.39
N LEU A 182 -8.82 5.63 -4.83
CA LEU A 182 -9.38 4.44 -4.17
C LEU A 182 -9.71 4.69 -2.69
N VAL A 183 -9.02 5.61 -2.04
CA VAL A 183 -9.27 6.00 -0.65
C VAL A 183 -10.14 7.26 -0.65
N TYR A 184 -11.43 7.09 -0.93
CA TYR A 184 -12.40 8.15 -0.77
C TYR A 184 -12.81 8.26 0.70
N VAL A 185 -12.22 9.20 1.42
CA VAL A 185 -12.77 9.70 2.68
C VAL A 185 -13.57 10.96 2.33
N PRO A 186 -14.91 10.96 2.50
CA PRO A 186 -15.69 12.17 2.28
C PRO A 186 -15.19 13.27 3.22
N GLU A 187 -14.92 14.46 2.70
CA GLU A 187 -14.69 15.65 3.53
C GLU A 187 -15.91 15.84 4.42
N ILE A 188 -15.70 15.64 5.72
CA ILE A 188 -16.73 15.84 6.73
C ILE A 188 -16.61 17.30 7.17
N PRO A 189 -17.57 18.17 6.84
CA PRO A 189 -17.58 19.52 7.40
C PRO A 189 -17.72 19.43 8.92
N LEU A 190 -16.78 19.97 9.65
CA LEU A 190 -16.76 19.97 11.11
C LEU A 190 -17.74 21.04 11.70
N ASP A 191 -18.47 21.76 10.86
CA ASP A 191 -19.29 22.91 11.21
C ASP A 191 -20.71 22.57 11.76
N GLY A 192 -20.86 21.38 12.30
CA GLY A 192 -21.88 21.13 13.35
C GLY A 192 -23.31 20.79 12.90
N ASP A 193 -23.75 20.94 11.64
CA ASP A 193 -25.18 20.85 11.28
C ASP A 193 -25.54 19.76 10.25
N ILE A 194 -24.66 18.81 9.99
CA ILE A 194 -24.93 17.76 9.00
C ILE A 194 -25.12 16.40 9.72
N SER A 195 -26.33 15.83 9.59
CA SER A 195 -26.62 14.53 10.19
C SER A 195 -25.80 13.41 9.56
N LEU A 196 -25.37 12.41 10.35
CA LEU A 196 -24.67 11.21 9.87
C LEU A 196 -25.37 10.57 8.65
N LYS A 197 -26.70 10.58 8.63
CA LYS A 197 -27.52 10.08 7.52
C LYS A 197 -27.27 10.85 6.21
N GLN A 198 -27.03 12.15 6.26
CA GLN A 198 -26.75 12.96 5.08
C GLN A 198 -25.33 12.70 4.58
N ILE A 199 -24.35 12.59 5.48
CA ILE A 199 -22.95 12.25 5.16
C ILE A 199 -22.89 10.88 4.47
N THR A 200 -23.48 9.86 5.09
CA THR A 200 -23.54 8.50 4.55
C THR A 200 -24.21 8.48 3.14
N ARG A 201 -25.32 9.19 2.99
CA ARG A 201 -26.03 9.25 1.70
C ARG A 201 -25.20 9.92 0.62
N ARG A 202 -24.43 10.96 0.96
CA ARG A 202 -23.51 11.64 0.05
C ARG A 202 -22.35 10.72 -0.33
N ALA A 203 -21.71 10.07 0.63
CA ALA A 203 -20.61 9.13 0.41
C ALA A 203 -21.04 7.95 -0.49
N VAL A 204 -22.19 7.36 -0.22
CA VAL A 204 -22.74 6.26 -1.04
C VAL A 204 -23.01 6.72 -2.47
N ARG A 205 -23.57 7.90 -2.69
CA ARG A 205 -23.81 8.43 -4.04
C ARG A 205 -22.53 8.63 -4.85
N GLU A 206 -21.49 9.18 -4.21
CA GLU A 206 -20.22 9.42 -4.87
C GLU A 206 -19.50 8.11 -5.20
N LEU A 207 -19.58 7.12 -4.31
CA LEU A 207 -19.05 5.79 -4.56
C LEU A 207 -19.80 5.10 -5.72
N GLU A 208 -21.13 5.16 -5.73
CA GLU A 208 -21.96 4.63 -6.81
C GLU A 208 -21.62 5.32 -8.15
N TYR A 209 -21.42 6.64 -8.15
CA TYR A 209 -20.99 7.40 -9.32
C TYR A 209 -19.66 6.87 -9.88
N LYS A 210 -18.65 6.71 -9.02
CA LYS A 210 -17.33 6.18 -9.41
C LYS A 210 -17.42 4.77 -9.98
N ILE A 211 -18.18 3.88 -9.33
CA ILE A 211 -18.38 2.50 -9.79
C ILE A 211 -19.09 2.46 -11.15
N ILE A 212 -20.21 3.19 -11.29
CA ILE A 212 -21.00 3.21 -12.54
C ILE A 212 -20.17 3.79 -13.69
N SER A 213 -19.45 4.90 -13.46
CA SER A 213 -18.59 5.52 -14.46
C SER A 213 -17.50 4.57 -14.96
N ARG A 214 -16.86 3.86 -14.03
CA ARG A 214 -15.79 2.91 -14.35
C ARG A 214 -16.30 1.72 -15.15
N VAL A 215 -17.45 1.17 -14.77
CA VAL A 215 -18.08 0.05 -15.50
C VAL A 215 -18.60 0.48 -16.87
N LEU A 216 -19.15 1.68 -17.00
CA LEU A 216 -19.55 2.24 -18.30
C LEU A 216 -18.36 2.42 -19.23
N LEU A 217 -17.23 2.92 -18.74
CA LEU A 217 -15.98 3.03 -19.52
C LEU A 217 -15.48 1.66 -19.97
N ALA A 218 -15.43 0.67 -19.07
CA ALA A 218 -15.00 -0.69 -19.37
C ALA A 218 -15.89 -1.39 -20.43
N HIS A 219 -17.16 -1.02 -20.49
CA HIS A 219 -18.12 -1.54 -21.48
C HIS A 219 -18.37 -0.56 -22.64
N HIS A 220 -17.42 0.35 -22.94
CA HIS A 220 -17.50 1.30 -24.07
C HIS A 220 -18.82 2.10 -24.14
N GLY A 221 -19.38 2.44 -22.98
CA GLY A 221 -20.66 3.17 -22.88
C GLY A 221 -21.91 2.32 -23.07
N ASN A 222 -21.79 0.99 -23.24
CA ASN A 222 -22.93 0.09 -23.40
C ASN A 222 -23.63 -0.12 -22.04
N ARG A 223 -24.76 0.58 -21.86
CA ARG A 223 -25.54 0.59 -20.61
C ARG A 223 -26.17 -0.76 -20.27
N THR A 224 -26.55 -1.54 -21.29
CA THR A 224 -27.13 -2.88 -21.07
C THR A 224 -26.09 -3.86 -20.53
N SER A 225 -24.88 -3.85 -21.10
CA SER A 225 -23.76 -4.65 -20.63
C SER A 225 -23.29 -4.20 -19.24
N ALA A 226 -23.25 -2.89 -18.99
CA ALA A 226 -22.90 -2.32 -17.69
C ALA A 226 -23.91 -2.71 -16.60
N ALA A 227 -25.22 -2.66 -16.89
CA ALA A 227 -26.27 -3.08 -15.95
C ALA A 227 -26.14 -4.56 -15.59
N ARG A 228 -25.83 -5.42 -16.58
CA ARG A 228 -25.61 -6.85 -16.36
C ARG A 228 -24.36 -7.12 -15.53
N ALA A 229 -23.26 -6.41 -15.81
CA ALA A 229 -22.02 -6.50 -15.05
C ALA A 229 -22.20 -6.08 -13.58
N LEU A 230 -23.00 -5.04 -13.34
CA LEU A 230 -23.33 -4.57 -11.99
C LEU A 230 -24.44 -5.41 -11.30
N LYS A 231 -24.99 -6.40 -11.98
CA LYS A 231 -26.11 -7.24 -11.47
C LYS A 231 -27.33 -6.42 -11.03
N ILE A 232 -27.62 -5.31 -11.74
CA ILE A 232 -28.79 -4.47 -11.48
C ILE A 232 -29.66 -4.38 -12.73
N SER A 233 -30.93 -4.02 -12.56
CA SER A 233 -31.82 -3.81 -13.71
C SER A 233 -31.38 -2.58 -14.52
N TYR A 234 -31.61 -2.61 -15.82
CA TYR A 234 -31.37 -1.43 -16.70
C TYR A 234 -32.06 -0.16 -16.19
N ARG A 235 -33.27 -0.31 -15.67
CA ARG A 235 -34.05 0.80 -15.09
C ARG A 235 -33.37 1.37 -13.85
N ALA A 236 -32.85 0.52 -12.98
CA ALA A 236 -32.11 0.93 -11.80
C ALA A 236 -30.80 1.66 -12.16
N LEU A 237 -30.06 1.15 -13.17
CA LEU A 237 -28.86 1.81 -13.67
C LEU A 237 -29.19 3.20 -14.22
N MET A 238 -30.27 3.33 -15.02
CA MET A 238 -30.69 4.62 -15.59
C MET A 238 -31.12 5.62 -14.52
N TYR A 239 -31.78 5.15 -13.46
CA TYR A 239 -32.13 5.97 -12.31
C TYR A 239 -30.89 6.52 -11.61
N LYS A 240 -29.90 5.65 -11.31
CA LYS A 240 -28.64 6.01 -10.67
C LYS A 240 -27.79 6.96 -11.52
N ILE A 241 -27.72 6.77 -12.84
CA ILE A 241 -27.05 7.69 -13.78
C ILE A 241 -27.69 9.08 -13.75
N ARG A 242 -29.02 9.15 -13.69
CA ARG A 242 -29.75 10.43 -13.62
C ARG A 242 -29.54 11.11 -12.26
N GLU A 243 -29.60 10.38 -11.18
CA GLU A 243 -29.39 10.89 -9.82
C GLU A 243 -27.95 11.39 -9.59
N SER A 244 -26.98 10.75 -10.23
CA SER A 244 -25.54 11.06 -10.10
C SER A 244 -25.07 12.20 -11.03
N GLY A 245 -25.92 12.74 -11.92
CA GLY A 245 -25.54 13.82 -12.83
C GLY A 245 -24.53 13.44 -13.91
N LEU A 246 -24.34 12.15 -14.20
CA LEU A 246 -23.42 11.69 -15.24
C LEU A 246 -23.79 12.25 -16.60
N PRO A 247 -22.86 12.90 -17.35
CA PRO A 247 -23.14 13.40 -18.69
C PRO A 247 -23.57 12.24 -19.59
N ARG A 248 -24.50 12.52 -20.50
CA ARG A 248 -24.91 11.53 -21.50
C ARG A 248 -23.72 11.23 -22.42
N LEU A 249 -22.93 10.24 -22.10
CA LEU A 249 -21.95 9.68 -23.03
C LEU A 249 -22.77 9.19 -24.24
N ARG A 250 -22.67 9.91 -25.38
CA ARG A 250 -23.22 9.46 -26.66
C ARG A 250 -22.56 8.11 -26.97
N ALA A 251 -23.38 7.10 -27.19
CA ALA A 251 -22.92 5.82 -27.69
C ALA A 251 -22.04 6.08 -28.92
N PHE A 252 -20.81 5.53 -28.90
CA PHE A 252 -19.96 5.49 -30.08
C PHE A 252 -20.64 4.50 -31.04
N ASN A 253 -21.50 5.00 -31.92
CA ASN A 253 -22.06 4.24 -33.04
C ASN A 253 -20.90 3.97 -34.01
N GLY A 254 -20.28 2.82 -33.89
CA GLY A 254 -19.48 2.25 -34.96
C GLY A 254 -20.37 1.86 -36.11
N ASN A 255 -20.58 2.79 -37.05
CA ASN A 255 -20.86 2.51 -38.48
C ASN A 255 -21.04 3.87 -39.21
N ARG A 256 -19.97 4.27 -39.90
CA ARG A 256 -20.00 4.99 -41.17
C ARG A 256 -18.58 5.19 -41.67
N THR A 257 -18.08 4.16 -42.33
CA THR A 257 -17.14 4.34 -43.43
C THR A 257 -17.92 4.92 -44.59
N GLN A 258 -17.69 6.20 -44.94
CA GLN A 258 -17.72 6.72 -46.32
C GLN A 258 -17.32 8.20 -46.32
N GLY A 259 -16.19 8.46 -46.98
CA GLY A 259 -16.01 9.62 -47.86
C GLY A 259 -15.68 10.95 -47.18
N VAL A 260 -14.41 11.27 -47.01
CA VAL A 260 -13.85 12.52 -47.55
C VAL A 260 -12.37 12.25 -47.85
N SER A 261 -12.10 12.06 -49.14
CA SER A 261 -10.78 12.19 -49.74
C SER A 261 -10.55 13.68 -50.01
N GLN A 262 -9.45 14.23 -49.52
CA GLN A 262 -8.58 15.15 -50.25
C GLN A 262 -7.62 15.90 -49.33
N ALA A 263 -6.39 15.82 -49.77
CA ALA A 263 -5.29 16.78 -49.60
C ALA A 263 -4.57 16.84 -48.25
N VAL A 264 -3.43 16.15 -48.12
CA VAL A 264 -2.09 16.76 -48.14
C VAL A 264 -1.06 15.65 -48.29
N GLY A 265 -0.13 15.83 -49.22
CA GLY A 265 0.81 14.86 -49.75
C GLY A 265 1.81 14.31 -48.76
N VAL A 266 2.10 13.03 -48.95
CA VAL A 266 3.19 12.30 -48.33
C VAL A 266 4.12 11.87 -49.48
N PRO A 267 5.42 12.10 -49.45
CA PRO A 267 6.32 11.47 -50.38
C PRO A 267 6.57 10.01 -49.99
N GLU A 268 6.42 9.14 -50.97
CA GLU A 268 6.91 7.75 -51.01
C GLU A 268 8.42 7.68 -50.83
N GLN A 269 8.88 6.78 -49.99
CA GLN A 269 10.17 6.09 -50.12
C GLN A 269 10.02 4.72 -49.45
N ASN A 270 9.84 3.72 -50.22
CA ASN A 270 10.77 2.78 -50.88
C ASN A 270 11.33 1.69 -49.96
N ASP A 271 10.87 0.50 -50.26
CA ASP A 271 11.37 -0.87 -50.06
C ASP A 271 12.67 -1.10 -49.29
N GLY A 272 12.57 -1.96 -48.28
CA GLY A 272 13.70 -2.54 -47.54
C GLY A 272 13.33 -3.81 -46.74
N ALA A 273 12.36 -4.61 -47.24
CA ALA A 273 12.16 -5.97 -46.74
C ALA A 273 13.10 -6.93 -47.47
N GLY A 274 14.19 -7.35 -46.81
CA GLY A 274 15.06 -8.35 -47.40
C GLY A 274 16.47 -8.49 -46.83
N LYS A 275 16.66 -8.26 -45.53
CA LYS A 275 18.02 -8.45 -44.97
C LYS A 275 18.09 -8.84 -43.48
N LEU A 276 17.09 -9.49 -42.93
CA LEU A 276 17.11 -9.98 -41.54
C LEU A 276 17.13 -11.50 -41.39
N ASP A 277 17.05 -12.28 -42.49
CA ASP A 277 17.08 -13.76 -42.45
C ASP A 277 18.48 -14.39 -42.66
N ARG A 278 19.54 -13.60 -42.69
CA ARG A 278 20.93 -14.13 -42.90
C ARG A 278 21.89 -13.92 -41.72
N LEU A 279 21.41 -13.44 -40.58
CA LEU A 279 22.28 -13.22 -39.40
C LEU A 279 21.99 -14.15 -38.22
N MET A 280 21.09 -15.14 -38.37
CA MET A 280 20.76 -16.11 -37.30
C MET A 280 21.34 -17.52 -37.58
N GLU A 281 22.09 -17.75 -38.67
CA GLU A 281 22.69 -19.07 -38.96
C GLU A 281 24.20 -19.20 -38.67
N ASP A 282 24.87 -18.13 -38.23
CA ASP A 282 26.32 -18.16 -37.95
C ASP A 282 26.72 -18.11 -36.46
N ALA A 283 25.78 -18.34 -35.55
CA ALA A 283 26.06 -18.37 -34.10
C ALA A 283 25.97 -19.78 -33.45
N GLU A 284 25.91 -20.86 -34.29
CA GLU A 284 26.04 -22.24 -33.82
C GLU A 284 27.10 -22.98 -34.67
N LYS A 285 28.36 -22.56 -34.55
CA LYS A 285 29.50 -23.44 -34.80
C LYS A 285 30.68 -23.08 -33.93
#